data_34a6c1edfa41431d278337549f001d2d
#
_entry.id   34a6c1edfa41431d278337549f001d2d
#
_cell.length_a   1.000
_cell.length_b   1.000
_cell.length_c   1.000
_cell.angle_alpha   90.00
_cell.angle_beta   90.00
_cell.angle_gamma   90.00
#
_symmetry.space_group_name_H-M   'P 1'
#
loop_
_entity.id
_entity.type
_entity.pdbx_description
1 polymer ?
#
loop_
_entity_poly.entity_id
_entity_poly.type
_entity_poly.pdbx_seq_one_letter_code
_entity_poly.pdbx_strand_id
1 'polypeptide(L)'
;KLNVSASRGHNLANLNKTPEESVAGFADCVKAARDAGIAVSGSISMPFGSPWERFTPVEDVRSIVDAYLAVGVEEISLSDASGMAVPTSVYSLFSNMGQAYPNVTWWFHSHNTRGTAMANIIAAMEAGITRMDCSFAGLGGCPFVPGAAGNIASEDVVHMLYEMGVETGIDLDACIATARLAAELTGHGGESHI
;
A
#
# COMPACT_ATOMS: atom_id res chain seq x y z
N LYS A 1 -6.38 -7.29 -6.88
CA LYS A 1 -6.75 -6.15 -6.01
C LYS A 1 -7.69 -5.20 -6.75
N LEU A 2 -8.76 -4.73 -6.10
CA LEU A 2 -9.54 -3.58 -6.51
C LEU A 2 -8.87 -2.33 -5.94
N ASN A 3 -8.60 -1.33 -6.78
CA ASN A 3 -7.94 -0.10 -6.35
C ASN A 3 -8.86 1.11 -6.51
N VAL A 4 -8.85 1.98 -5.51
CA VAL A 4 -9.46 3.31 -5.55
C VAL A 4 -8.60 4.28 -4.76
N SER A 5 -8.57 5.55 -5.13
CA SER A 5 -7.86 6.56 -4.38
C SER A 5 -8.80 7.33 -3.46
N ALA A 6 -8.35 7.58 -2.24
CA ALA A 6 -9.01 8.52 -1.33
C ALA A 6 -8.80 10.00 -1.77
N SER A 7 -7.83 10.25 -2.66
CA SER A 7 -7.65 11.54 -3.32
C SER A 7 -8.47 11.61 -4.61
N ARG A 8 -9.38 12.57 -4.70
CA ARG A 8 -10.21 12.78 -5.89
C ARG A 8 -9.35 13.12 -7.12
N GLY A 9 -8.37 14.01 -6.94
CA GLY A 9 -7.47 14.42 -8.01
C GLY A 9 -6.64 13.25 -8.54
N HIS A 10 -6.09 12.42 -7.64
CA HIS A 10 -5.35 11.23 -8.04
C HIS A 10 -6.26 10.19 -8.72
N ASN A 11 -7.46 9.96 -8.21
CA ASN A 11 -8.38 8.97 -8.81
C ASN A 11 -8.78 9.36 -10.23
N LEU A 12 -9.07 10.64 -10.45
CA LEU A 12 -9.33 11.18 -11.79
C LEU A 12 -8.13 11.04 -12.73
N ALA A 13 -6.93 11.36 -12.26
CA ALA A 13 -5.71 11.25 -13.07
C ALA A 13 -5.39 9.80 -13.43
N ASN A 14 -5.55 8.86 -12.49
CA ASN A 14 -5.14 7.46 -12.62
C ASN A 14 -6.21 6.58 -13.29
N LEU A 15 -7.49 6.76 -12.95
CA LEU A 15 -8.58 5.90 -13.37
C LEU A 15 -9.60 6.59 -14.29
N ASN A 16 -9.46 7.90 -14.50
CA ASN A 16 -10.44 8.74 -15.23
C ASN A 16 -11.87 8.61 -14.68
N LYS A 17 -11.97 8.43 -13.35
CA LYS A 17 -13.22 8.29 -12.58
C LYS A 17 -13.08 9.02 -11.26
N THR A 18 -14.21 9.45 -10.72
CA THR A 18 -14.24 9.88 -9.32
C THR A 18 -14.13 8.67 -8.38
N PRO A 19 -13.78 8.86 -7.09
CA PRO A 19 -13.81 7.77 -6.11
C PRO A 19 -15.18 7.09 -6.05
N GLU A 20 -16.27 7.85 -6.07
CA GLU A 20 -17.65 7.36 -6.03
C GLU A 20 -17.99 6.50 -7.25
N GLU A 21 -17.57 6.94 -8.45
CA GLU A 21 -17.75 6.15 -9.69
C GLU A 21 -16.92 4.86 -9.68
N SER A 22 -15.73 4.89 -9.06
CA SER A 22 -14.89 3.70 -8.91
C SER A 22 -15.52 2.69 -7.97
N VAL A 23 -16.02 3.15 -6.83
CA VAL A 23 -16.70 2.33 -5.81
C VAL A 23 -17.98 1.72 -6.37
N ALA A 24 -18.76 2.46 -7.17
CA ALA A 24 -19.99 1.95 -7.78
C ALA A 24 -19.76 0.70 -8.67
N GLY A 25 -18.56 0.52 -9.22
CA GLY A 25 -18.17 -0.65 -10.01
C GLY A 25 -17.71 -1.88 -9.21
N PHE A 26 -17.57 -1.78 -7.90
CA PHE A 26 -16.99 -2.87 -7.09
C PHE A 26 -17.82 -4.15 -7.13
N ALA A 27 -19.14 -4.04 -7.05
CA ALA A 27 -20.02 -5.21 -7.02
C ALA A 27 -19.86 -6.10 -8.25
N ASP A 28 -19.80 -5.50 -9.43
CA ASP A 28 -19.63 -6.23 -10.69
C ASP A 28 -18.25 -6.88 -10.80
N CYS A 29 -17.21 -6.16 -10.38
CA CYS A 29 -15.84 -6.68 -10.36
C CYS A 29 -15.70 -7.86 -9.38
N VAL A 30 -16.25 -7.74 -8.17
CA VAL A 30 -16.23 -8.81 -7.17
C VAL A 30 -17.01 -10.02 -7.64
N LYS A 31 -18.18 -9.80 -8.23
CA LYS A 31 -18.98 -10.89 -8.79
C LYS A 31 -18.20 -11.63 -9.88
N ALA A 32 -17.63 -10.91 -10.84
CA ALA A 32 -16.87 -11.52 -11.93
C ALA A 32 -15.66 -12.32 -11.42
N ALA A 33 -14.94 -11.80 -10.42
CA ALA A 33 -13.81 -12.49 -9.81
C ALA A 33 -14.26 -13.79 -9.08
N ARG A 34 -15.33 -13.71 -8.30
CA ARG A 34 -15.91 -14.88 -7.61
C ARG A 34 -16.38 -15.97 -8.57
N ASP A 35 -17.06 -15.57 -9.64
CA ASP A 35 -17.51 -16.49 -10.70
C ASP A 35 -16.30 -17.21 -11.37
N ALA A 36 -15.14 -16.57 -11.39
CA ALA A 36 -13.88 -17.13 -11.88
C ALA A 36 -13.03 -17.86 -10.80
N GLY A 37 -13.50 -17.95 -9.55
CA GLY A 37 -12.76 -18.57 -8.44
C GLY A 37 -11.56 -17.74 -7.97
N ILE A 38 -11.54 -16.42 -8.22
CA ILE A 38 -10.44 -15.53 -7.87
C ILE A 38 -10.78 -14.79 -6.56
N ALA A 39 -9.88 -14.85 -5.58
CA ALA A 39 -9.98 -14.06 -4.36
C ALA A 39 -9.75 -12.56 -4.65
N VAL A 40 -10.48 -11.70 -3.96
CA VAL A 40 -10.43 -10.24 -4.14
C VAL A 40 -9.99 -9.56 -2.86
N SER A 41 -9.03 -8.66 -2.97
CA SER A 41 -8.65 -7.71 -1.92
C SER A 41 -8.82 -6.26 -2.40
N GLY A 42 -8.98 -5.34 -1.46
CA GLY A 42 -9.06 -3.90 -1.71
C GLY A 42 -7.70 -3.21 -1.58
N SER A 43 -7.57 -2.04 -2.21
CA SER A 43 -6.44 -1.14 -2.03
C SER A 43 -6.94 0.31 -2.07
N ILE A 44 -6.60 1.09 -1.04
CA ILE A 44 -6.92 2.52 -0.95
C ILE A 44 -5.62 3.29 -1.14
N SER A 45 -5.49 3.97 -2.27
CA SER A 45 -4.34 4.84 -2.55
C SER A 45 -4.54 6.21 -1.92
N MET A 46 -3.44 6.89 -1.59
CA MET A 46 -3.40 8.25 -1.05
C MET A 46 -4.15 8.48 0.28
N PRO A 47 -4.24 7.51 1.21
CA PRO A 47 -4.95 7.71 2.47
C PRO A 47 -4.22 8.66 3.43
N PHE A 48 -2.94 8.95 3.16
CA PHE A 48 -2.08 9.83 3.97
C PHE A 48 -1.86 11.21 3.35
N GLY A 49 -2.50 11.49 2.23
CA GLY A 49 -2.35 12.71 1.44
C GLY A 49 -1.82 12.46 0.04
N SER A 50 -1.94 13.47 -0.81
CA SER A 50 -1.56 13.41 -2.22
C SER A 50 -1.00 14.74 -2.69
N PRO A 51 -0.36 14.79 -3.88
CA PRO A 51 0.04 16.06 -4.49
C PRO A 51 -1.14 16.99 -4.84
N TRP A 52 -2.36 16.45 -4.95
CA TRP A 52 -3.58 17.22 -5.22
C TRP A 52 -4.23 17.73 -3.94
N GLU A 53 -4.37 16.84 -2.95
CA GLU A 53 -4.92 17.15 -1.64
C GLU A 53 -3.87 16.81 -0.58
N ARG A 54 -3.31 17.84 0.06
CA ARG A 54 -2.22 17.64 1.05
C ARG A 54 -2.59 16.70 2.18
N PHE A 55 -3.85 16.67 2.55
CA PHE A 55 -4.39 15.83 3.62
C PHE A 55 -5.63 15.10 3.11
N THR A 56 -5.75 13.83 3.47
CA THR A 56 -6.93 13.02 3.22
C THR A 56 -7.75 12.92 4.50
N PRO A 57 -9.03 13.36 4.50
CA PRO A 57 -9.92 13.15 5.64
C PRO A 57 -10.09 11.66 5.95
N VAL A 58 -10.11 11.31 7.23
CA VAL A 58 -10.30 9.91 7.67
C VAL A 58 -11.66 9.36 7.20
N GLU A 59 -12.67 10.23 7.14
CA GLU A 59 -14.01 9.90 6.68
C GLU A 59 -14.05 9.45 5.22
N ASP A 60 -13.20 10.01 4.36
CA ASP A 60 -13.07 9.58 2.96
C ASP A 60 -12.50 8.17 2.88
N VAL A 61 -11.50 7.86 3.72
CA VAL A 61 -10.96 6.51 3.83
C VAL A 61 -12.01 5.54 4.34
N ARG A 62 -12.76 5.91 5.39
CA ARG A 62 -13.84 5.09 5.96
C ARG A 62 -14.94 4.79 4.96
N SER A 63 -15.38 5.79 4.18
CA SER A 63 -16.42 5.60 3.18
C SER A 63 -16.04 4.55 2.13
N ILE A 64 -14.75 4.51 1.75
CA ILE A 64 -14.21 3.51 0.83
C ILE A 64 -14.13 2.13 1.50
N VAL A 65 -13.72 2.06 2.76
CA VAL A 65 -13.72 0.81 3.54
C VAL A 65 -15.13 0.22 3.62
N ASP A 66 -16.13 1.05 3.95
CA ASP A 66 -17.53 0.63 4.02
C ASP A 66 -18.03 0.08 2.68
N ALA A 67 -17.60 0.68 1.57
CA ALA A 67 -17.95 0.21 0.24
C ALA A 67 -17.28 -1.15 -0.10
N TYR A 68 -16.04 -1.39 0.32
CA TYR A 68 -15.40 -2.70 0.21
C TYR A 68 -16.15 -3.76 1.03
N LEU A 69 -16.49 -3.45 2.27
CA LEU A 69 -17.22 -4.35 3.15
C LEU A 69 -18.62 -4.68 2.62
N ALA A 70 -19.30 -3.72 2.03
CA ALA A 70 -20.63 -3.91 1.43
C ALA A 70 -20.63 -4.96 0.29
N VAL A 71 -19.48 -5.17 -0.37
CA VAL A 71 -19.32 -6.20 -1.41
C VAL A 71 -18.56 -7.44 -0.93
N GLY A 72 -18.30 -7.53 0.40
CA GLY A 72 -17.65 -8.67 1.05
C GLY A 72 -16.14 -8.76 0.77
N VAL A 73 -15.46 -7.63 0.66
CA VAL A 73 -14.00 -7.53 0.60
C VAL A 73 -13.50 -7.08 1.97
N GLU A 74 -12.84 -7.98 2.69
CA GLU A 74 -12.41 -7.81 4.10
C GLU A 74 -10.88 -7.73 4.24
N GLU A 75 -10.14 -7.82 3.14
CA GLU A 75 -8.69 -7.66 3.09
C GLU A 75 -8.38 -6.36 2.33
N ILE A 76 -7.83 -5.35 3.03
CA ILE A 76 -7.67 -4.00 2.51
C ILE A 76 -6.25 -3.49 2.78
N SER A 77 -5.62 -2.94 1.75
CA SER A 77 -4.33 -2.27 1.83
C SER A 77 -4.50 -0.75 1.87
N LEU A 78 -3.84 -0.08 2.80
CA LEU A 78 -3.62 1.37 2.77
C LEU A 78 -2.28 1.65 2.09
N SER A 79 -2.32 2.42 0.98
CA SER A 79 -1.17 2.61 0.12
C SER A 79 -0.68 4.06 0.12
N ASP A 80 0.53 4.29 0.67
CA ASP A 80 1.23 5.57 0.57
C ASP A 80 1.95 5.69 -0.78
N ALA A 81 1.19 5.66 -1.88
CA ALA A 81 1.75 5.75 -3.22
C ALA A 81 2.45 7.10 -3.50
N SER A 82 2.20 8.13 -2.70
CA SER A 82 2.85 9.43 -2.80
C SER A 82 4.16 9.54 -1.99
N GLY A 83 4.37 8.64 -1.04
CA GLY A 83 5.44 8.74 -0.05
C GLY A 83 5.28 9.96 0.87
N MET A 84 4.06 10.46 1.07
CA MET A 84 3.78 11.62 1.93
C MET A 84 3.49 11.23 3.38
N ALA A 85 3.30 9.95 3.65
CA ALA A 85 3.10 9.46 5.01
C ALA A 85 4.32 9.71 5.90
N VAL A 86 4.04 10.00 7.15
CA VAL A 86 5.03 10.08 8.23
C VAL A 86 4.60 9.14 9.36
N PRO A 87 5.52 8.68 10.24
CA PRO A 87 5.20 7.68 11.27
C PRO A 87 3.97 7.99 12.10
N THR A 88 3.80 9.26 12.50
CA THR A 88 2.65 9.69 13.31
C THR A 88 1.32 9.55 12.57
N SER A 89 1.28 9.88 11.26
CA SER A 89 0.06 9.74 10.46
C SER A 89 -0.25 8.25 10.18
N VAL A 90 0.77 7.43 9.96
CA VAL A 90 0.62 5.98 9.75
C VAL A 90 0.05 5.31 11.00
N TYR A 91 0.70 5.54 12.16
CA TYR A 91 0.22 5.01 13.44
C TYR A 91 -1.23 5.43 13.74
N SER A 92 -1.52 6.74 13.59
CA SER A 92 -2.85 7.28 13.86
C SER A 92 -3.93 6.68 12.96
N LEU A 93 -3.68 6.60 11.65
CA LEU A 93 -4.68 6.07 10.72
C LEU A 93 -4.92 4.58 10.94
N PHE A 94 -3.86 3.76 11.05
CA PHE A 94 -4.03 2.32 11.28
C PHE A 94 -4.66 2.00 12.63
N SER A 95 -4.31 2.72 13.70
CA SER A 95 -4.97 2.58 15.00
C SER A 95 -6.46 2.90 14.92
N ASN A 96 -6.82 3.96 14.19
CA ASN A 96 -8.22 4.35 13.97
C ASN A 96 -8.99 3.30 13.16
N MET A 97 -8.39 2.83 12.06
CA MET A 97 -9.01 1.80 11.20
C MET A 97 -9.14 0.47 11.92
N GLY A 98 -8.12 0.03 12.67
CA GLY A 98 -8.17 -1.22 13.42
C GLY A 98 -9.24 -1.22 14.53
N GLN A 99 -9.46 -0.08 15.18
CA GLN A 99 -10.53 0.07 16.17
C GLN A 99 -11.93 0.09 15.53
N ALA A 100 -12.07 0.82 14.41
CA ALA A 100 -13.37 0.95 13.73
C ALA A 100 -13.77 -0.34 12.98
N TYR A 101 -12.80 -1.08 12.46
CA TYR A 101 -13.01 -2.25 11.61
C TYR A 101 -12.16 -3.45 12.07
N PRO A 102 -12.46 -4.04 13.24
CA PRO A 102 -11.62 -5.08 13.85
C PRO A 102 -11.57 -6.40 13.07
N ASN A 103 -12.51 -6.62 12.15
CA ASN A 103 -12.57 -7.83 11.32
C ASN A 103 -11.84 -7.67 9.98
N VAL A 104 -11.35 -6.47 9.65
CA VAL A 104 -10.61 -6.23 8.41
C VAL A 104 -9.17 -6.68 8.57
N THR A 105 -8.68 -7.42 7.60
CA THR A 105 -7.26 -7.73 7.47
C THR A 105 -6.55 -6.57 6.79
N TRP A 106 -5.76 -5.84 7.55
CA TRP A 106 -5.06 -4.66 7.07
C TRP A 106 -3.69 -4.99 6.51
N TRP A 107 -3.35 -4.32 5.40
CA TRP A 107 -2.03 -4.31 4.79
C TRP A 107 -1.50 -2.87 4.70
N PHE A 108 -0.20 -2.72 4.79
CA PHE A 108 0.46 -1.46 4.48
C PHE A 108 1.31 -1.60 3.22
N HIS A 109 1.11 -0.68 2.28
CA HIS A 109 1.90 -0.55 1.07
C HIS A 109 2.59 0.80 1.08
N SER A 110 3.93 0.82 1.07
CA SER A 110 4.70 2.05 1.25
C SER A 110 5.65 2.30 0.09
N HIS A 111 5.64 3.55 -0.40
CA HIS A 111 6.66 4.06 -1.31
C HIS A 111 7.72 4.84 -0.55
N ASN A 112 8.97 4.79 -1.04
CA ASN A 112 10.12 5.43 -0.41
C ASN A 112 10.47 6.80 -1.01
N THR A 113 9.54 7.44 -1.72
CA THR A 113 9.75 8.69 -2.44
C THR A 113 10.38 9.81 -1.59
N ARG A 114 10.14 9.82 -0.28
CA ARG A 114 10.69 10.81 0.67
C ARG A 114 11.62 10.21 1.73
N GLY A 115 12.02 8.95 1.56
CA GLY A 115 12.93 8.30 2.49
C GLY A 115 12.33 7.97 3.87
N THR A 116 11.00 8.01 4.02
CA THR A 116 10.31 7.76 5.30
C THR A 116 9.72 6.36 5.43
N ALA A 117 9.78 5.55 4.37
CA ALA A 117 9.07 4.27 4.30
C ALA A 117 9.44 3.30 5.43
N MET A 118 10.74 3.16 5.77
CA MET A 118 11.18 2.28 6.86
C MET A 118 10.59 2.70 8.21
N ALA A 119 10.64 3.99 8.53
CA ALA A 119 10.05 4.51 9.77
C ALA A 119 8.52 4.33 9.78
N ASN A 120 7.87 4.47 8.64
CA ASN A 120 6.44 4.25 8.48
C ASN A 120 6.06 2.77 8.69
N ILE A 121 6.89 1.82 8.24
CA ILE A 121 6.70 0.39 8.50
C ILE A 121 6.72 0.10 10.00
N ILE A 122 7.70 0.65 10.73
CA ILE A 122 7.75 0.49 12.19
C ILE A 122 6.48 1.05 12.85
N ALA A 123 6.05 2.25 12.45
CA ALA A 123 4.82 2.84 12.99
C ALA A 123 3.56 2.03 12.68
N ALA A 124 3.49 1.40 11.51
CA ALA A 124 2.41 0.48 11.16
C ALA A 124 2.44 -0.78 12.05
N MET A 125 3.63 -1.35 12.29
CA MET A 125 3.80 -2.49 13.21
C MET A 125 3.37 -2.14 14.65
N GLU A 126 3.74 -0.96 15.14
CA GLU A 126 3.29 -0.46 16.44
C GLU A 126 1.76 -0.29 16.53
N ALA A 127 1.10 0.01 15.40
CA ALA A 127 -0.36 0.03 15.30
C ALA A 127 -0.98 -1.37 15.11
N GLY A 128 -0.19 -2.45 15.16
CA GLY A 128 -0.64 -3.84 15.05
C GLY A 128 -0.70 -4.40 13.63
N ILE A 129 -0.15 -3.71 12.63
CA ILE A 129 -0.12 -4.20 11.26
C ILE A 129 1.06 -5.17 11.08
N THR A 130 0.74 -6.38 10.59
CA THR A 130 1.73 -7.46 10.38
C THR A 130 1.90 -7.84 8.92
N ARG A 131 1.18 -7.18 8.01
CA ARG A 131 1.20 -7.47 6.58
C ARG A 131 1.63 -6.26 5.78
N MET A 132 2.63 -6.43 4.96
CA MET A 132 3.25 -5.36 4.18
C MET A 132 3.46 -5.78 2.74
N ASP A 133 3.19 -4.87 1.82
CA ASP A 133 3.52 -5.01 0.40
C ASP A 133 4.82 -4.25 0.13
N CYS A 134 5.82 -4.92 -0.40
CA CYS A 134 7.10 -4.35 -0.83
C CYS A 134 7.41 -4.81 -2.26
N SER A 135 8.47 -4.31 -2.85
CA SER A 135 8.93 -4.75 -4.17
C SER A 135 10.42 -5.02 -4.19
N PHE A 136 10.86 -6.08 -4.88
CA PHE A 136 12.28 -6.35 -5.05
C PHE A 136 12.96 -5.17 -5.76
N ALA A 137 14.15 -4.80 -5.29
CA ALA A 137 14.92 -3.66 -5.75
C ALA A 137 14.17 -2.31 -5.71
N GLY A 138 13.09 -2.20 -4.94
CA GLY A 138 12.24 -1.00 -4.92
C GLY A 138 11.50 -0.73 -6.23
N LEU A 139 11.37 -1.72 -7.11
CA LEU A 139 10.76 -1.56 -8.43
C LEU A 139 9.30 -1.13 -8.37
N GLY A 140 8.90 -0.35 -9.36
CA GLY A 140 7.52 0.14 -9.51
C GLY A 140 7.29 1.48 -8.83
N GLY A 141 6.61 2.37 -9.53
CA GLY A 141 6.24 3.71 -9.08
C GLY A 141 4.88 4.10 -9.62
N CYS A 142 4.40 5.27 -9.20
CA CYS A 142 3.18 5.83 -9.73
C CYS A 142 3.51 6.90 -10.77
N PRO A 143 3.17 6.72 -12.04
CA PRO A 143 3.47 7.70 -13.09
C PRO A 143 2.72 9.03 -12.90
N PHE A 144 1.66 9.03 -12.08
CA PHE A 144 0.86 10.20 -11.76
C PHE A 144 1.36 10.96 -10.51
N VAL A 145 2.45 10.48 -9.87
CA VAL A 145 3.09 11.17 -8.75
C VAL A 145 4.45 11.72 -9.21
N PRO A 146 4.60 13.03 -9.38
CA PRO A 146 5.86 13.63 -9.80
C PRO A 146 7.00 13.29 -8.84
N GLY A 147 8.12 12.78 -9.36
CA GLY A 147 9.29 12.43 -8.57
C GLY A 147 9.12 11.17 -7.69
N ALA A 148 8.15 10.30 -7.99
CA ALA A 148 8.01 9.04 -7.29
C ALA A 148 9.27 8.17 -7.49
N ALA A 149 9.97 7.86 -6.39
CA ALA A 149 11.17 7.01 -6.43
C ALA A 149 10.81 5.52 -6.62
N GLY A 150 9.63 5.09 -6.17
CA GLY A 150 9.20 3.70 -6.25
C GLY A 150 8.81 3.13 -4.89
N ASN A 151 8.56 1.84 -4.89
CA ASN A 151 8.26 1.09 -3.68
C ASN A 151 9.44 1.06 -2.71
N ILE A 152 9.18 0.75 -1.46
CA ILE A 152 10.25 0.32 -0.56
C ILE A 152 10.81 -1.04 -1.03
N ALA A 153 12.12 -1.20 -0.99
CA ALA A 153 12.79 -2.44 -1.38
C ALA A 153 12.49 -3.56 -0.39
N SER A 154 12.07 -4.72 -0.90
CA SER A 154 11.73 -5.89 -0.06
C SER A 154 12.92 -6.35 0.75
N GLU A 155 14.09 -6.42 0.15
CA GLU A 155 15.34 -6.85 0.79
C GLU A 155 15.73 -5.92 1.93
N ASP A 156 15.59 -4.59 1.78
CA ASP A 156 15.88 -3.64 2.84
C ASP A 156 14.93 -3.83 4.04
N VAL A 157 13.64 -4.07 3.78
CA VAL A 157 12.64 -4.34 4.82
C VAL A 157 12.92 -5.66 5.53
N VAL A 158 13.20 -6.72 4.78
CA VAL A 158 13.52 -8.05 5.35
C VAL A 158 14.80 -7.98 6.19
N HIS A 159 15.84 -7.27 5.71
CA HIS A 159 17.06 -7.04 6.47
C HIS A 159 16.78 -6.29 7.79
N MET A 160 16.04 -5.18 7.74
CA MET A 160 15.67 -4.44 8.96
C MET A 160 14.95 -5.34 9.96
N LEU A 161 13.96 -6.11 9.51
CA LEU A 161 13.18 -6.99 10.39
C LEU A 161 14.04 -8.13 10.96
N TYR A 162 14.95 -8.67 10.15
CA TYR A 162 15.93 -9.68 10.59
C TYR A 162 16.82 -9.15 11.72
N GLU A 163 17.40 -7.95 11.54
CA GLU A 163 18.25 -7.31 12.58
C GLU A 163 17.44 -6.93 13.84
N MET A 164 16.15 -6.70 13.71
CA MET A 164 15.24 -6.48 14.85
C MET A 164 14.83 -7.78 15.56
N GLY A 165 15.23 -8.95 15.08
CA GLY A 165 14.82 -10.24 15.61
C GLY A 165 13.37 -10.63 15.28
N VAL A 166 12.79 -10.03 14.24
CA VAL A 166 11.46 -10.37 13.74
C VAL A 166 11.54 -11.45 12.68
N GLU A 167 10.94 -12.60 12.96
CA GLU A 167 10.89 -13.71 12.00
C GLU A 167 9.88 -13.45 10.90
N THR A 168 10.34 -13.31 9.67
CA THR A 168 9.50 -13.10 8.48
C THR A 168 9.21 -14.40 7.73
N GLY A 169 9.98 -15.46 7.98
CA GLY A 169 10.00 -16.69 7.20
C GLY A 169 10.65 -16.54 5.82
N ILE A 170 11.27 -15.39 5.52
CA ILE A 170 11.93 -15.09 4.25
C ILE A 170 13.43 -15.30 4.41
N ASP A 171 14.04 -16.05 3.48
CA ASP A 171 15.50 -16.17 3.37
C ASP A 171 16.07 -14.86 2.82
N LEU A 172 16.88 -14.17 3.64
CA LEU A 172 17.44 -12.87 3.29
C LEU A 172 18.40 -12.93 2.10
N ASP A 173 19.27 -13.96 2.04
CA ASP A 173 20.23 -14.10 0.95
C ASP A 173 19.52 -14.36 -0.39
N ALA A 174 18.48 -15.20 -0.37
CA ALA A 174 17.64 -15.43 -1.54
C ALA A 174 16.84 -14.18 -1.95
N CYS A 175 16.38 -13.38 -0.97
CA CYS A 175 15.70 -12.11 -1.21
C CYS A 175 16.64 -11.12 -1.92
N ILE A 176 17.87 -10.94 -1.44
CA ILE A 176 18.89 -10.08 -2.04
C ILE A 176 19.25 -10.56 -3.47
N ALA A 177 19.46 -11.87 -3.65
CA ALA A 177 19.76 -12.42 -4.96
C ALA A 177 18.63 -12.17 -5.97
N THR A 178 17.37 -12.29 -5.52
CA THR A 178 16.19 -12.03 -6.33
C THR A 178 16.08 -10.54 -6.70
N ALA A 179 16.37 -9.65 -5.76
CA ALA A 179 16.37 -8.20 -6.00
C ALA A 179 17.41 -7.79 -7.06
N ARG A 180 18.64 -8.34 -6.97
CA ARG A 180 19.69 -8.12 -7.97
C ARG A 180 19.28 -8.61 -9.37
N LEU A 181 18.69 -9.80 -9.44
CA LEU A 181 18.18 -10.33 -10.70
C LEU A 181 17.05 -9.45 -11.28
N ALA A 182 16.13 -8.98 -10.43
CA ALA A 182 15.03 -8.10 -10.84
C ALA A 182 15.56 -6.77 -11.39
N ALA A 183 16.54 -6.16 -10.73
CA ALA A 183 17.21 -4.94 -11.19
C ALA A 183 17.93 -5.15 -12.55
N GLU A 184 18.65 -6.26 -12.70
CA GLU A 184 19.33 -6.62 -13.95
C GLU A 184 18.33 -6.80 -15.12
N LEU A 185 17.26 -7.59 -14.91
CA LEU A 185 16.27 -7.87 -15.94
C LEU A 185 15.50 -6.63 -16.41
N THR A 186 15.30 -5.68 -15.52
CA THR A 186 14.57 -4.42 -15.83
C THR A 186 15.48 -3.31 -16.32
N GLY A 187 16.80 -3.45 -16.17
CA GLY A 187 17.77 -2.39 -16.44
C GLY A 187 17.60 -1.18 -15.48
N HIS A 188 16.89 -1.36 -14.39
CA HIS A 188 16.65 -0.33 -13.39
C HIS A 188 17.67 -0.48 -12.25
N GLY A 189 18.47 0.55 -12.01
CA GLY A 189 19.31 0.61 -10.82
C GLY A 189 18.40 0.63 -9.58
N GLY A 190 18.49 -0.43 -8.75
CA GLY A 190 17.58 -0.57 -7.60
C GLY A 190 17.70 0.58 -6.61
N GLU A 191 16.60 0.86 -5.92
CA GLU A 191 16.52 1.78 -4.77
C GLU A 191 16.94 1.07 -3.45
N SER A 192 17.47 -0.14 -3.53
CA SER A 192 17.95 -0.95 -2.39
C SER A 192 19.26 -0.40 -1.81
N HIS A 193 19.42 -0.56 -0.50
CA HIS A 193 20.60 -0.14 0.27
C HIS A 193 21.50 -1.31 0.69
N ILE A 194 21.11 -2.57 0.38
CA ILE A 194 21.88 -3.79 0.71
C ILE A 194 22.19 -4.68 -0.49
#